data_12045f3f6822b20e8feeca5ea7523d40
#
_entry.id   12045f3f6822b20e8feeca5ea7523d40
#
_cell.length_a   1.000
_cell.length_b   1.000
_cell.length_c   1.000
_cell.angle_alpha   90.00
_cell.angle_beta   90.00
_cell.angle_gamma   90.00
#
_symmetry.space_group_name_H-M   'P 1'
#
loop_
_entity.id
_entity.type
_entity.pdbx_description
1 polymer ?
#
loop_
_entity_poly.entity_id
_entity_poly.type
_entity_poly.pdbx_seq_one_letter_code
_entity_poly.pdbx_strand_id
1 'polypeptide(L)'
;KHKNENINREMVVQNTLTFDITKQLTLNADYSFKWRLKEISNRSVKVPYSSKEGTTDYIDNFRSVDSYHQQLARYQTHNYNVYLRWAPTWDRHSLTLTAGYNGEMYRYHSLEAERLDLMTEDLSSFNFAKGEVTELSESIKTYATNGFFARVNYNWAERYLFELSVRADASSRFAPGYRWAVTPGGSCGWRMSEEPFWEEI
;
A
#
# COMPACT_ATOMS: atom_id res chain seq x y z
N LYS A 1 -2.03 6.82 -35.72
CA LYS A 1 -1.78 7.77 -34.61
C LYS A 1 -1.50 7.01 -33.32
N HIS A 2 -0.35 7.26 -32.73
CA HIS A 2 -0.04 6.67 -31.42
C HIS A 2 -1.07 7.13 -30.40
N LYS A 3 -1.55 6.21 -29.59
CA LYS A 3 -2.45 6.50 -28.48
C LYS A 3 -1.98 5.76 -27.22
N ASN A 4 -1.70 6.53 -26.18
CA ASN A 4 -1.36 5.98 -24.87
C ASN A 4 -2.43 6.43 -23.87
N GLU A 5 -3.04 5.49 -23.21
CA GLU A 5 -4.05 5.73 -22.21
C GLU A 5 -3.67 4.99 -20.93
N ASN A 6 -3.70 5.71 -19.81
CA ASN A 6 -3.41 5.14 -18.48
C ASN A 6 -4.51 5.59 -17.53
N ILE A 7 -5.35 4.67 -17.14
CA ILE A 7 -6.50 4.92 -16.26
C ILE A 7 -6.23 4.26 -14.93
N ASN A 8 -6.28 5.04 -13.85
CA ASN A 8 -6.23 4.55 -12.49
C ASN A 8 -7.56 4.83 -11.80
N ARG A 9 -8.19 3.79 -11.30
CA ARG A 9 -9.38 3.88 -10.46
C ARG A 9 -9.05 3.33 -9.08
N GLU A 10 -9.34 4.10 -8.05
CA GLU A 10 -9.06 3.70 -6.67
C GLU A 10 -10.32 3.86 -5.82
N MET A 11 -10.56 2.90 -4.96
CA MET A 11 -11.59 2.91 -3.94
C MET A 11 -10.96 2.57 -2.60
N VAL A 12 -11.24 3.38 -1.60
CA VAL A 12 -10.82 3.14 -0.22
C VAL A 12 -12.07 3.14 0.66
N VAL A 13 -12.24 2.08 1.43
CA VAL A 13 -13.28 1.97 2.46
C VAL A 13 -12.57 1.83 3.79
N GLN A 14 -12.89 2.70 4.73
CA GLN A 14 -12.30 2.69 6.06
C GLN A 14 -13.40 2.73 7.11
N ASN A 15 -13.29 1.84 8.10
CA ASN A 15 -14.20 1.74 9.21
C ASN A 15 -13.39 1.77 10.51
N THR A 16 -13.83 2.57 11.45
CA THR A 16 -13.28 2.64 12.80
C THR A 16 -14.40 2.41 13.79
N LEU A 17 -14.18 1.48 14.70
CA LEU A 17 -15.07 1.19 15.83
C LEU A 17 -14.33 1.48 17.12
N THR A 18 -14.96 2.26 17.98
CA THR A 18 -14.46 2.50 19.33
C THR A 18 -15.55 2.08 20.29
N PHE A 19 -15.21 1.24 21.24
CA PHE A 19 -16.13 0.73 22.27
C PHE A 19 -15.54 0.96 23.66
N ASP A 20 -16.15 1.82 24.42
CA ASP A 20 -15.79 2.10 25.81
C ASP A 20 -16.37 1.03 26.72
N ILE A 21 -15.54 0.07 27.13
CA ILE A 21 -15.93 -1.03 28.03
C ILE A 21 -16.13 -0.47 29.44
N THR A 22 -15.22 0.42 29.85
CA THR A 22 -15.32 1.21 31.08
C THR A 22 -14.80 2.63 30.83
N LYS A 23 -14.89 3.53 31.82
CA LYS A 23 -14.29 4.87 31.71
C LYS A 23 -12.79 4.89 31.45
N GLN A 24 -12.11 3.78 31.74
CA GLN A 24 -10.66 3.65 31.63
C GLN A 24 -10.22 2.62 30.59
N LEU A 25 -11.12 1.78 30.10
CA LEU A 25 -10.83 0.67 29.19
C LEU A 25 -11.62 0.82 27.90
N THR A 26 -10.92 0.98 26.80
CA THR A 26 -11.48 1.17 25.45
C THR A 26 -10.95 0.12 24.51
N LEU A 27 -11.82 -0.51 23.76
CA LEU A 27 -11.49 -1.35 22.60
C LEU A 27 -11.60 -0.53 21.33
N ASN A 28 -10.57 -0.56 20.51
CA ASN A 28 -10.56 0.06 19.19
C ASN A 28 -10.33 -1.00 18.12
N ALA A 29 -11.06 -0.87 17.02
CA ALA A 29 -10.89 -1.72 15.86
C ALA A 29 -11.00 -0.89 14.57
N ASP A 30 -9.96 -0.97 13.76
CA ASP A 30 -9.90 -0.31 12.45
C ASP A 30 -9.82 -1.36 11.36
N TYR A 31 -10.59 -1.17 10.33
CA TYR A 31 -10.50 -1.96 9.10
C TYR A 31 -10.45 -1.02 7.91
N SER A 32 -9.49 -1.24 7.02
CA SER A 32 -9.35 -0.53 5.76
C SER A 32 -9.24 -1.50 4.60
N PHE A 33 -10.06 -1.29 3.59
CA PHE A 33 -9.97 -1.96 2.31
C PHE A 33 -9.63 -0.95 1.22
N LYS A 34 -8.52 -1.20 0.53
CA LYS A 34 -8.09 -0.42 -0.62
C LYS A 34 -8.11 -1.31 -1.86
N TRP A 35 -8.85 -0.86 -2.86
CA TRP A 35 -8.88 -1.47 -4.18
C TRP A 35 -8.42 -0.46 -5.22
N ARG A 36 -7.52 -0.90 -6.11
CA ARG A 36 -7.06 -0.09 -7.22
C ARG A 36 -7.02 -0.92 -8.49
N LEU A 37 -7.57 -0.37 -9.56
CA LEU A 37 -7.48 -0.87 -10.91
C LEU A 37 -6.62 0.07 -11.73
N LYS A 38 -5.59 -0.47 -12.36
CA LYS A 38 -4.76 0.25 -13.32
C LYS A 38 -4.94 -0.40 -14.68
N GLU A 39 -5.38 0.40 -15.65
CA GLU A 39 -5.52 0.01 -17.05
C GLU A 39 -4.53 0.82 -17.87
N ILE A 40 -3.68 0.14 -18.61
CA ILE A 40 -2.78 0.76 -19.58
C ILE A 40 -3.17 0.21 -20.95
N SER A 41 -3.36 1.11 -21.89
CA SER A 41 -3.67 0.79 -23.28
C SER A 41 -2.76 1.60 -24.18
N ASN A 42 -1.87 0.93 -24.87
CA ASN A 42 -0.90 1.54 -25.76
C ASN A 42 -1.14 1.04 -27.18
N ARG A 43 -1.26 1.97 -28.08
CA ARG A 43 -1.32 1.71 -29.50
C ARG A 43 -0.16 2.38 -30.20
N SER A 44 0.59 1.59 -30.94
CA SER A 44 1.64 2.04 -31.83
C SER A 44 1.22 1.82 -33.26
N VAL A 45 1.40 2.82 -34.12
CA VAL A 45 1.15 2.73 -35.55
C VAL A 45 2.41 3.10 -36.31
N LYS A 46 2.57 2.51 -37.50
CA LYS A 46 3.63 2.87 -38.43
C LYS A 46 3.50 4.34 -38.82
N VAL A 47 4.61 5.01 -38.90
CA VAL A 47 4.64 6.41 -39.36
C VAL A 47 5.06 6.41 -40.81
N PRO A 48 4.16 6.76 -41.77
CA PRO A 48 4.52 6.85 -43.15
C PRO A 48 5.35 8.10 -43.40
N TYR A 49 6.35 7.99 -44.24
CA TYR A 49 7.09 9.13 -44.79
C TYR A 49 7.34 8.91 -46.27
N SER A 50 7.60 10.00 -46.99
CA SER A 50 7.95 9.94 -48.39
C SER A 50 9.30 10.61 -48.60
N SER A 51 10.24 9.88 -49.15
CA SER A 51 11.57 10.39 -49.56
C SER A 51 11.62 10.79 -51.03
N LYS A 52 10.64 10.36 -51.81
CA LYS A 52 10.49 10.68 -53.23
C LYS A 52 9.00 10.80 -53.56
N GLU A 53 8.69 11.67 -54.56
CA GLU A 53 7.33 11.82 -55.05
C GLU A 53 6.76 10.46 -55.53
N GLY A 54 5.57 10.13 -55.04
CA GLY A 54 4.88 8.87 -55.35
C GLY A 54 5.34 7.64 -54.62
N THR A 55 6.28 7.72 -53.63
CA THR A 55 6.69 6.63 -52.78
C THR A 55 6.21 6.85 -51.36
N THR A 56 5.83 5.77 -50.69
CA THR A 56 5.53 5.77 -49.25
C THR A 56 6.38 4.73 -48.58
N ASP A 57 7.29 5.16 -47.70
CA ASP A 57 8.10 4.34 -46.85
C ASP A 57 7.64 4.49 -45.39
N TYR A 58 8.09 3.60 -44.52
CA TYR A 58 7.77 3.65 -43.08
C TYR A 58 9.03 3.78 -42.26
N ILE A 59 9.00 4.60 -41.21
CA ILE A 59 10.14 4.79 -40.33
C ILE A 59 10.32 3.54 -39.50
N ASP A 60 11.47 2.89 -39.70
CA ASP A 60 11.81 1.56 -39.11
C ASP A 60 12.40 1.66 -37.71
N ASN A 61 12.46 2.85 -37.10
CA ASN A 61 13.33 3.12 -35.96
C ASN A 61 12.83 2.58 -34.62
N PHE A 62 11.58 2.12 -34.50
CA PHE A 62 11.10 1.60 -33.22
C PHE A 62 10.24 0.33 -33.31
N ARG A 63 9.40 0.19 -34.32
CA ARG A 63 8.63 -1.01 -34.64
C ARG A 63 8.18 -0.93 -36.08
N SER A 64 8.55 -1.92 -36.84
CA SER A 64 8.14 -2.05 -38.25
C SER A 64 6.68 -2.48 -38.42
N VAL A 65 5.98 -2.74 -37.33
CA VAL A 65 4.60 -3.25 -37.32
C VAL A 65 3.75 -2.49 -36.31
N ASP A 66 2.51 -2.21 -36.67
CA ASP A 66 1.52 -1.68 -35.75
C ASP A 66 1.29 -2.65 -34.57
N SER A 67 1.10 -2.13 -33.38
CA SER A 67 0.85 -2.96 -32.21
C SER A 67 -0.22 -2.39 -31.29
N TYR A 68 -0.91 -3.28 -30.62
CA TYR A 68 -1.80 -2.97 -29.51
C TYR A 68 -1.39 -3.75 -28.27
N HIS A 69 -1.05 -3.00 -27.23
CA HIS A 69 -0.67 -3.51 -25.93
C HIS A 69 -1.70 -3.08 -24.90
N GLN A 70 -2.10 -4.01 -24.05
CA GLN A 70 -2.99 -3.75 -22.93
C GLN A 70 -2.48 -4.43 -21.66
N GLN A 71 -2.46 -3.69 -20.57
CA GLN A 71 -2.20 -4.19 -19.24
C GLN A 71 -3.37 -3.86 -18.31
N LEU A 72 -3.87 -4.86 -17.61
CA LEU A 72 -4.87 -4.73 -16.58
C LEU A 72 -4.28 -5.21 -15.25
N ALA A 73 -4.10 -4.29 -14.31
CA ALA A 73 -3.54 -4.62 -13.00
C ALA A 73 -4.49 -4.25 -11.88
N ARG A 74 -4.80 -5.23 -11.02
CA ARG A 74 -5.65 -5.09 -9.83
C ARG A 74 -4.80 -5.20 -8.58
N TYR A 75 -5.05 -4.28 -7.66
CA TYR A 75 -4.39 -4.22 -6.36
C TYR A 75 -5.48 -4.26 -5.29
N GLN A 76 -5.31 -5.13 -4.32
CA GLN A 76 -6.21 -5.26 -3.17
C GLN A 76 -5.37 -5.26 -1.91
N THR A 77 -5.68 -4.38 -0.98
CA THR A 77 -5.03 -4.32 0.33
C THR A 77 -6.10 -4.28 1.41
N HIS A 78 -5.96 -5.17 2.36
CA HIS A 78 -6.77 -5.21 3.58
C HIS A 78 -5.87 -4.90 4.76
N ASN A 79 -6.23 -3.93 5.57
CA ASN A 79 -5.55 -3.63 6.83
C ASN A 79 -6.53 -3.77 7.97
N TYR A 80 -6.09 -4.41 9.04
CA TYR A 80 -6.83 -4.52 10.29
C TYR A 80 -5.94 -4.13 11.45
N ASN A 81 -6.53 -3.43 12.40
CA ASN A 81 -5.88 -3.03 13.62
C ASN A 81 -6.91 -3.14 14.76
N VAL A 82 -6.58 -3.94 15.77
CA VAL A 82 -7.45 -4.13 16.94
C VAL A 82 -6.60 -3.97 18.18
N TYR A 83 -6.97 -3.07 19.06
CA TYR A 83 -6.21 -2.84 20.28
C TYR A 83 -7.09 -2.42 21.45
N LEU A 84 -6.65 -2.83 22.64
CA LEU A 84 -7.16 -2.39 23.92
C LEU A 84 -6.29 -1.27 24.46
N ARG A 85 -6.93 -0.24 24.97
CA ARG A 85 -6.29 0.86 25.69
C ARG A 85 -6.89 0.92 27.10
N TRP A 86 -6.03 0.77 28.11
CA TRP A 86 -6.40 0.93 29.51
C TRP A 86 -5.63 2.11 30.11
N ALA A 87 -6.34 3.11 30.65
CA ALA A 87 -5.76 4.36 31.08
C ALA A 87 -6.25 4.78 32.48
N PRO A 88 -5.84 4.08 33.54
CA PRO A 88 -6.16 4.48 34.90
C PRO A 88 -5.32 5.68 35.36
N THR A 89 -5.93 6.50 36.19
CA THR A 89 -5.27 7.60 36.91
C THR A 89 -5.60 7.52 38.39
N TRP A 90 -4.59 7.74 39.24
CA TRP A 90 -4.77 7.77 40.70
C TRP A 90 -3.74 8.72 41.33
N ASP A 91 -4.20 9.61 42.18
CA ASP A 91 -3.37 10.64 42.82
C ASP A 91 -2.49 11.38 41.78
N ARG A 92 -1.17 11.21 41.86
CA ARG A 92 -0.18 11.80 40.94
C ARG A 92 0.31 10.84 39.84
N HIS A 93 -0.33 9.70 39.71
CA HIS A 93 0.06 8.66 38.77
C HIS A 93 -0.90 8.60 37.59
N SER A 94 -0.37 8.53 36.39
CA SER A 94 -1.13 8.26 35.17
C SER A 94 -0.45 7.12 34.44
N LEU A 95 -1.20 6.07 34.16
CA LEU A 95 -0.73 4.91 33.41
C LEU A 95 -1.58 4.75 32.16
N THR A 96 -0.96 4.48 31.03
CA THR A 96 -1.65 4.05 29.81
C THR A 96 -1.00 2.78 29.31
N LEU A 97 -1.77 1.71 29.27
CA LEU A 97 -1.39 0.45 28.64
C LEU A 97 -2.14 0.32 27.32
N THR A 98 -1.42 0.03 26.26
CA THR A 98 -2.00 -0.27 24.95
C THR A 98 -1.43 -1.60 24.49
N ALA A 99 -2.29 -2.54 24.12
CA ALA A 99 -1.87 -3.82 23.54
C ALA A 99 -2.82 -4.17 22.39
N GLY A 100 -2.26 -4.68 21.31
CA GLY A 100 -3.06 -4.96 20.14
C GLY A 100 -2.37 -5.81 19.09
N TYR A 101 -3.13 -6.02 18.04
CA TYR A 101 -2.77 -6.75 16.85
C TYR A 101 -3.07 -5.91 15.62
N ASN A 102 -2.15 -5.93 14.66
CA ASN A 102 -2.38 -5.38 13.33
C ASN A 102 -2.00 -6.40 12.27
N GLY A 103 -2.63 -6.30 11.11
CA GLY A 103 -2.33 -7.17 9.99
C GLY A 103 -2.60 -6.47 8.67
N GLU A 104 -1.85 -6.88 7.65
CA GLU A 104 -2.06 -6.47 6.27
C GLU A 104 -2.09 -7.69 5.37
N MET A 105 -3.05 -7.74 4.46
CA MET A 105 -3.07 -8.67 3.34
C MET A 105 -3.04 -7.89 2.05
N TYR A 106 -2.11 -8.25 1.19
CA TYR A 106 -1.94 -7.64 -0.12
C TYR A 106 -2.07 -8.68 -1.23
N ARG A 107 -2.80 -8.33 -2.27
CA ARG A 107 -2.90 -9.10 -3.50
C ARG A 107 -2.75 -8.19 -4.71
N TYR A 108 -1.85 -8.57 -5.57
CA TYR A 108 -1.65 -7.99 -6.89
C TYR A 108 -1.92 -9.06 -7.94
N HIS A 109 -2.65 -8.69 -8.99
CA HIS A 109 -2.90 -9.52 -10.14
C HIS A 109 -2.85 -8.65 -11.39
N SER A 110 -1.98 -8.97 -12.32
CA SER A 110 -1.94 -8.31 -13.63
C SER A 110 -2.02 -9.32 -14.75
N LEU A 111 -2.71 -8.92 -15.80
CA LEU A 111 -2.72 -9.55 -17.10
C LEU A 111 -2.22 -8.53 -18.10
N GLU A 112 -1.31 -8.94 -18.96
CA GLU A 112 -0.67 -8.11 -19.97
C GLU A 112 -0.64 -8.86 -21.28
N ALA A 113 -1.01 -8.21 -22.37
CA ALA A 113 -1.02 -8.77 -23.69
C ALA A 113 -0.62 -7.73 -24.73
N GLU A 114 0.13 -8.17 -25.75
CA GLU A 114 0.42 -7.39 -26.95
C GLU A 114 0.18 -8.24 -28.20
N ARG A 115 -0.42 -7.62 -29.19
CA ARG A 115 -0.61 -8.22 -30.49
C ARG A 115 -0.25 -7.24 -31.60
N LEU A 116 0.37 -7.75 -32.66
CA LEU A 116 0.85 -6.99 -33.80
C LEU A 116 -0.17 -6.93 -34.94
N ASP A 117 0.15 -6.11 -35.91
CA ASP A 117 -0.52 -6.00 -37.21
C ASP A 117 -2.01 -5.65 -37.09
N LEU A 118 -2.27 -4.42 -36.67
CA LEU A 118 -3.62 -3.85 -36.59
C LEU A 118 -4.22 -3.65 -37.96
N MET A 119 -5.45 -4.13 -38.18
CA MET A 119 -6.17 -4.03 -39.45
C MET A 119 -6.69 -2.61 -39.74
N THR A 120 -6.78 -1.75 -38.72
CA THR A 120 -7.32 -0.40 -38.84
C THR A 120 -6.63 0.53 -37.85
N GLU A 121 -6.48 1.78 -38.24
CA GLU A 121 -5.91 2.84 -37.41
C GLU A 121 -6.91 3.42 -36.40
N ASP A 122 -8.19 3.13 -36.51
CA ASP A 122 -9.24 3.78 -35.73
C ASP A 122 -9.65 2.97 -34.51
N LEU A 123 -9.51 1.64 -34.54
CA LEU A 123 -9.97 0.75 -33.48
C LEU A 123 -8.80 0.07 -32.74
N SER A 124 -8.78 0.21 -31.44
CA SER A 124 -7.82 -0.42 -30.53
C SER A 124 -8.46 -1.64 -29.89
N SER A 125 -8.30 -2.83 -30.50
CA SER A 125 -8.80 -4.08 -29.98
C SER A 125 -7.98 -5.26 -30.51
N PHE A 126 -7.75 -6.27 -29.70
CA PHE A 126 -7.07 -7.50 -30.09
C PHE A 126 -7.77 -8.24 -31.23
N ASN A 127 -9.10 -8.09 -31.33
CA ASN A 127 -9.88 -8.71 -32.42
C ASN A 127 -9.57 -8.10 -33.79
N PHE A 128 -9.04 -6.89 -33.85
CA PHE A 128 -8.65 -6.23 -35.08
C PHE A 128 -7.13 -6.28 -35.34
N ALA A 129 -6.42 -7.18 -34.67
CA ALA A 129 -5.02 -7.48 -34.90
C ALA A 129 -4.88 -8.86 -35.55
N LYS A 130 -4.13 -8.96 -36.68
CA LYS A 130 -3.90 -10.19 -37.42
C LYS A 130 -2.59 -10.85 -37.09
N GLY A 131 -1.61 -10.07 -36.63
CA GLY A 131 -0.26 -10.52 -36.35
C GLY A 131 -0.17 -11.41 -35.13
N GLU A 132 1.04 -11.77 -34.79
CA GLU A 132 1.36 -12.62 -33.67
C GLU A 132 1.10 -11.93 -32.33
N VAL A 133 0.84 -12.75 -31.32
CA VAL A 133 0.86 -12.34 -29.91
C VAL A 133 2.32 -12.31 -29.47
N THR A 134 2.85 -11.12 -29.23
CA THR A 134 4.25 -10.91 -28.83
C THR A 134 4.41 -10.91 -27.32
N GLU A 135 3.33 -10.62 -26.59
CA GLU A 135 3.31 -10.68 -25.13
C GLU A 135 1.98 -11.26 -24.67
N LEU A 136 2.05 -12.22 -23.76
CA LEU A 136 0.93 -12.70 -22.98
C LEU A 136 1.51 -13.14 -21.63
N SER A 137 1.31 -12.31 -20.62
CA SER A 137 1.86 -12.57 -19.31
C SER A 137 0.83 -12.34 -18.20
N GLU A 138 0.93 -13.16 -17.17
CA GLU A 138 0.15 -13.03 -15.95
C GLU A 138 1.08 -12.97 -14.75
N SER A 139 0.82 -12.06 -13.84
CA SER A 139 1.59 -11.95 -12.60
C SER A 139 0.65 -11.87 -11.41
N ILE A 140 0.85 -12.78 -10.47
CA ILE A 140 0.14 -12.80 -9.19
C ILE A 140 1.14 -12.68 -8.07
N LYS A 141 0.96 -11.68 -7.20
CA LYS A 141 1.80 -11.45 -6.02
C LYS A 141 0.90 -11.31 -4.81
N THR A 142 1.18 -12.07 -3.77
CA THR A 142 0.47 -12.00 -2.50
C THR A 142 1.47 -11.95 -1.37
N TYR A 143 1.16 -11.19 -0.35
CA TYR A 143 1.84 -11.27 0.93
C TYR A 143 0.88 -10.93 2.07
N ALA A 144 1.24 -11.33 3.26
CA ALA A 144 0.60 -10.95 4.50
C ALA A 144 1.65 -10.55 5.54
N THR A 145 1.32 -9.55 6.33
CA THR A 145 2.08 -9.18 7.53
C THR A 145 1.16 -9.22 8.74
N ASN A 146 1.72 -9.59 9.87
CA ASN A 146 1.03 -9.61 11.16
C ASN A 146 1.95 -8.98 12.20
N GLY A 147 1.37 -8.26 13.14
CA GLY A 147 2.13 -7.64 14.21
C GLY A 147 1.34 -7.65 15.52
N PHE A 148 1.99 -8.04 16.60
CA PHE A 148 1.53 -7.82 17.97
C PHE A 148 2.33 -6.69 18.57
N PHE A 149 1.67 -5.81 19.30
CA PHE A 149 2.33 -4.69 19.95
C PHE A 149 1.78 -4.47 21.35
N ALA A 150 2.66 -4.04 22.23
CA ALA A 150 2.29 -3.54 23.54
C ALA A 150 3.12 -2.29 23.88
N ARG A 151 2.49 -1.34 24.54
CA ARG A 151 3.08 -0.10 24.99
C ARG A 151 2.58 0.24 26.37
N VAL A 152 3.50 0.68 27.23
CA VAL A 152 3.25 1.21 28.58
C VAL A 152 3.74 2.64 28.60
N ASN A 153 2.86 3.59 28.89
CA ASN A 153 3.22 4.96 29.20
C ASN A 153 2.90 5.20 30.67
N TYR A 154 3.88 5.64 31.43
CA TYR A 154 3.72 5.97 32.82
C TYR A 154 4.18 7.40 33.08
N ASN A 155 3.35 8.16 33.74
CA ASN A 155 3.60 9.52 34.12
C ASN A 155 3.40 9.67 35.63
N TRP A 156 4.44 10.16 36.31
CA TRP A 156 4.40 10.46 37.74
C TRP A 156 4.48 11.95 37.97
N ALA A 157 3.47 12.48 38.68
CA ALA A 157 3.33 13.87 39.06
C ALA A 157 3.45 14.88 37.90
N GLU A 158 3.17 14.42 36.66
CA GLU A 158 3.38 15.17 35.41
C GLU A 158 4.83 15.61 35.13
N ARG A 159 5.78 15.13 35.93
CA ARG A 159 7.20 15.47 35.86
C ARG A 159 8.04 14.40 35.23
N TYR A 160 7.82 13.14 35.62
CA TYR A 160 8.63 12.01 35.18
C TYR A 160 7.83 11.12 34.24
N LEU A 161 8.32 10.99 33.02
CA LEU A 161 7.65 10.31 31.92
C LEU A 161 8.48 9.09 31.54
N PHE A 162 7.83 7.93 31.47
CA PHE A 162 8.45 6.67 31.04
C PHE A 162 7.59 6.01 29.98
N GLU A 163 8.23 5.57 28.91
CA GLU A 163 7.59 4.75 27.89
C GLU A 163 8.41 3.49 27.67
N LEU A 164 7.70 2.36 27.65
CA LEU A 164 8.23 1.07 27.18
C LEU A 164 7.32 0.54 26.09
N SER A 165 7.91 0.00 25.04
CA SER A 165 7.16 -0.63 23.95
C SER A 165 7.86 -1.89 23.47
N VAL A 166 7.06 -2.83 22.99
CA VAL A 166 7.54 -4.02 22.30
C VAL A 166 6.62 -4.29 21.12
N ARG A 167 7.23 -4.67 20.00
CA ARG A 167 6.52 -5.06 18.80
C ARG A 167 7.11 -6.34 18.25
N ALA A 168 6.25 -7.30 17.93
CA ALA A 168 6.60 -8.53 17.24
C ALA A 168 5.91 -8.56 15.90
N ASP A 169 6.68 -8.48 14.82
CA ASP A 169 6.20 -8.42 13.43
C ASP A 169 6.59 -9.68 12.67
N ALA A 170 5.64 -10.19 11.87
CA ALA A 170 5.88 -11.29 10.96
C ALA A 170 5.50 -10.92 9.53
N SER A 171 6.24 -11.46 8.56
CA SER A 171 5.93 -11.32 7.15
C SER A 171 6.03 -12.65 6.42
N SER A 172 5.03 -12.91 5.56
CA SER A 172 5.02 -14.10 4.70
C SER A 172 6.10 -14.10 3.61
N ARG A 173 6.80 -12.96 3.42
CA ARG A 173 7.91 -12.83 2.45
C ARG A 173 9.19 -13.53 2.91
N PHE A 174 9.30 -13.83 4.20
CA PHE A 174 10.43 -14.54 4.76
C PHE A 174 10.18 -16.04 4.85
N ALA A 175 11.24 -16.81 4.79
CA ALA A 175 11.18 -18.27 4.91
C ALA A 175 10.56 -18.71 6.24
N PRO A 176 9.89 -19.86 6.31
CA PRO A 176 9.45 -20.46 7.55
C PRO A 176 10.60 -20.52 8.57
N GLY A 177 10.33 -20.15 9.83
CA GLY A 177 11.33 -20.05 10.90
C GLY A 177 12.02 -18.68 11.02
N TYR A 178 11.97 -17.84 9.99
CA TYR A 178 12.60 -16.50 9.99
C TYR A 178 11.59 -15.36 9.80
N ARG A 179 10.31 -15.64 10.00
CA ARG A 179 9.22 -14.69 9.71
C ARG A 179 9.03 -13.64 10.78
N TRP A 180 9.46 -13.91 12.01
CA TRP A 180 9.22 -13.06 13.16
C TRP A 180 10.44 -12.22 13.52
N ALA A 181 10.22 -10.96 13.79
CA ALA A 181 11.19 -10.04 14.37
C ALA A 181 10.57 -9.36 15.58
N VAL A 182 11.34 -9.17 16.65
CA VAL A 182 10.89 -8.48 17.85
C VAL A 182 11.72 -7.23 18.04
N THR A 183 11.04 -6.11 18.23
CA THR A 183 11.66 -4.79 18.38
C THR A 183 11.19 -4.19 19.71
N PRO A 184 12.05 -4.15 20.74
CA PRO A 184 11.79 -3.39 21.96
C PRO A 184 12.13 -1.92 21.76
N GLY A 185 11.47 -1.04 22.51
CA GLY A 185 11.75 0.39 22.55
C GLY A 185 11.48 0.94 23.95
N GLY A 186 12.17 2.01 24.31
CA GLY A 186 11.95 2.68 25.58
C GLY A 186 12.44 4.12 25.56
N SER A 187 11.77 4.98 26.32
CA SER A 187 12.16 6.37 26.49
C SER A 187 11.85 6.84 27.91
N CYS A 188 12.57 7.85 28.36
CA CYS A 188 12.27 8.56 29.59
C CYS A 188 12.35 10.08 29.36
N GLY A 189 11.54 10.80 30.10
CA GLY A 189 11.49 12.27 30.04
C GLY A 189 11.36 12.86 31.43
N TRP A 190 11.92 14.04 31.61
CA TRP A 190 11.80 14.84 32.82
C TRP A 190 11.39 16.25 32.48
N ARG A 191 10.29 16.70 33.06
CA ARG A 191 9.84 18.09 32.97
C ARG A 191 10.47 18.90 34.10
N MET A 192 11.61 19.47 33.84
CA MET A 192 12.33 20.31 34.82
C MET A 192 11.54 21.54 35.25
N SER A 193 10.74 22.10 34.35
CA SER A 193 9.88 23.27 34.61
C SER A 193 8.80 23.04 35.67
N GLU A 194 8.48 21.80 35.96
CA GLU A 194 7.47 21.43 36.95
C GLU A 194 8.07 21.15 38.35
N GLU A 195 9.40 21.30 38.50
CA GLU A 195 10.07 21.10 39.78
C GLU A 195 9.96 22.33 40.66
N PRO A 196 9.81 22.18 42.02
CA PRO A 196 9.65 23.30 42.92
C PRO A 196 10.80 24.32 42.90
N PHE A 197 12.04 23.88 42.59
CA PHE A 197 13.18 24.75 42.52
C PHE A 197 13.15 25.70 41.31
N TRP A 198 12.26 25.42 40.32
CA TRP A 198 12.12 26.28 39.13
C TRP A 198 11.13 27.43 39.34
N GLU A 199 10.18 27.27 40.29
CA GLU A 199 9.22 28.31 40.64
C GLU A 199 9.87 29.50 41.37
N GLU A 200 11.11 29.38 41.86
CA GLU A 200 11.84 30.41 42.58
C GLU A 200 12.78 31.20 41.67
N ILE A 201 12.86 30.93 40.38
CA ILE A 201 13.69 31.61 39.37
C ILE A 201 12.82 32.50 38.49
#